data_69b88c209dbad2558f185cc922528327
#
_entry.id   69b88c209dbad2558f185cc922528327
#
_cell.length_a   1.000
_cell.length_b   1.000
_cell.length_c   1.000
_cell.angle_alpha   90.00
_cell.angle_beta   90.00
_cell.angle_gamma   90.00
#
_symmetry.space_group_name_H-M   'P 1'
#
loop_
_entity.id
_entity.type
_entity.pdbx_description
1 polymer ?
#
loop_
_entity_poly.entity_id
_entity_poly.type
_entity_poly.pdbx_seq_one_letter_code
_entity_poly.pdbx_strand_id
1 'polypeptide(L)'
;MTYKSVVISSGHGLYVRGASGILDEVDEARRVVNRLADHLIKVGVVVRTFHDDVSKSQNENLNRIVDYHNSQSRDLDISVHFNAYEQVSKPMGTEVLYVTQKDLATQLSATIASVGFINRGAKKRTDLFFLNNTAAPSVLLEVCFVDSETDASVYDDNMDRICHRIAELLSGEGTTEVAPPVEDDDFHAVGKCSYFGGPEDEGVSPSEGLAFYDDIMQAPQLFLPYQPEGTTGLARRLNPFVHYVACRWDYEKTPREMLRENMALVKSLEHGTFLTAFPADWGPHESTGRIADLSPKLMDDLGLTTDDEVEVIFPYREDFS
;
A
#
# COMPACT_ATOMS: atom_id res chain seq x y z
N MET A 1 13.42 -5.84 -10.12
CA MET A 1 14.36 -4.97 -10.89
C MET A 1 15.04 -4.06 -9.88
N THR A 2 16.34 -3.83 -10.00
CA THR A 2 17.08 -3.04 -9.02
C THR A 2 17.57 -1.77 -9.71
N TYR A 3 17.21 -0.61 -9.18
CA TYR A 3 17.66 0.69 -9.67
C TYR A 3 18.82 1.20 -8.80
N LYS A 4 19.89 1.68 -9.42
CA LYS A 4 21.08 2.20 -8.74
C LYS A 4 21.06 3.71 -8.61
N SER A 5 20.30 4.37 -9.49
CA SER A 5 20.19 5.83 -9.52
C SER A 5 18.79 6.27 -9.95
N VAL A 6 18.20 7.21 -9.21
CA VAL A 6 16.84 7.69 -9.42
C VAL A 6 16.81 9.21 -9.39
N VAL A 7 16.03 9.82 -10.28
CA VAL A 7 15.66 11.24 -10.18
C VAL A 7 14.18 11.32 -9.80
N ILE A 8 13.87 12.08 -8.76
CA ILE A 8 12.52 12.22 -8.22
C ILE A 8 12.15 13.71 -8.19
N SER A 9 10.96 14.05 -8.67
CA SER A 9 10.43 15.42 -8.56
C SER A 9 9.00 15.46 -8.05
N SER A 10 8.62 16.59 -7.41
CA SER A 10 7.23 16.97 -7.32
C SER A 10 6.71 17.34 -8.71
N GLY A 11 5.51 16.86 -9.08
CA GLY A 11 4.95 17.05 -10.41
C GLY A 11 4.53 18.47 -10.70
N HIS A 12 4.31 19.27 -9.65
CA HIS A 12 3.90 20.67 -9.73
C HIS A 12 4.91 21.58 -9.03
N GLY A 13 4.94 22.84 -9.47
CA GLY A 13 5.81 23.90 -8.95
C GLY A 13 5.16 24.73 -7.85
N LEU A 14 5.98 25.46 -7.09
CA LEU A 14 5.52 26.29 -5.97
C LEU A 14 4.43 27.29 -6.38
N TYR A 15 4.53 27.86 -7.59
CA TYR A 15 3.58 28.85 -8.14
C TYR A 15 2.67 28.27 -9.23
N VAL A 16 2.81 26.99 -9.56
CA VAL A 16 1.96 26.24 -10.49
C VAL A 16 1.41 25.05 -9.72
N ARG A 17 0.53 25.37 -8.78
CA ARG A 17 -0.05 24.38 -7.89
C ARG A 17 -1.00 23.46 -8.65
N GLY A 18 -0.97 22.18 -8.27
CA GLY A 18 -1.87 21.20 -8.82
C GLY A 18 -3.21 21.15 -8.09
N ALA A 19 -3.65 19.97 -7.72
CA ALA A 19 -4.89 19.77 -7.00
C ALA A 19 -4.81 20.27 -5.55
N SER A 20 -5.93 20.70 -4.99
CA SER A 20 -6.05 21.12 -3.60
C SER A 20 -7.43 20.73 -3.08
N GLY A 21 -7.46 20.14 -1.90
CA GLY A 21 -8.66 19.68 -1.22
C GLY A 21 -8.43 19.67 0.29
N ILE A 22 -8.52 18.49 0.89
CA ILE A 22 -8.14 18.24 2.29
C ILE A 22 -6.61 18.30 2.39
N LEU A 23 -5.93 17.74 1.38
CA LEU A 23 -4.48 17.87 1.19
C LEU A 23 -4.19 18.90 0.08
N ASP A 24 -2.96 19.43 0.05
CA ASP A 24 -2.45 20.24 -1.03
C ASP A 24 -1.37 19.46 -1.78
N GLU A 25 -1.60 19.20 -3.06
CA GLU A 25 -0.74 18.34 -3.87
C GLU A 25 0.72 18.79 -3.88
N VAL A 26 1.00 20.08 -4.00
CA VAL A 26 2.38 20.58 -4.06
C VAL A 26 3.11 20.36 -2.76
N ASP A 27 2.45 20.64 -1.63
CA ASP A 27 3.07 20.53 -0.33
C ASP A 27 3.32 19.05 0.00
N GLU A 28 2.34 18.18 -0.27
CA GLU A 28 2.46 16.75 0.03
C GLU A 28 3.40 16.02 -0.95
N ALA A 29 3.36 16.33 -2.25
CA ALA A 29 4.33 15.76 -3.20
C ALA A 29 5.78 16.08 -2.82
N ARG A 30 6.05 17.28 -2.31
CA ARG A 30 7.38 17.66 -1.80
C ARG A 30 7.77 16.85 -0.56
N ARG A 31 6.85 16.62 0.37
CA ARG A 31 7.09 15.77 1.54
C ARG A 31 7.44 14.35 1.14
N VAL A 32 6.66 13.76 0.22
CA VAL A 32 6.91 12.41 -0.31
C VAL A 32 8.25 12.34 -1.03
N VAL A 33 8.56 13.30 -1.92
CA VAL A 33 9.86 13.33 -2.64
C VAL A 33 11.03 13.33 -1.67
N ASN A 34 11.00 14.21 -0.67
CA ASN A 34 12.11 14.32 0.30
C ASN A 34 12.22 13.05 1.14
N ARG A 35 11.10 12.51 1.62
CA ARG A 35 11.09 11.32 2.46
C ARG A 35 11.51 10.06 1.71
N LEU A 36 11.01 9.89 0.48
CA LEU A 36 11.42 8.79 -0.40
C LEU A 36 12.91 8.85 -0.73
N ALA A 37 13.45 10.06 -0.96
CA ALA A 37 14.88 10.25 -1.18
C ALA A 37 15.71 9.81 0.04
N ASP A 38 15.28 10.16 1.25
CA ASP A 38 15.95 9.74 2.50
C ASP A 38 16.01 8.21 2.62
N HIS A 39 14.92 7.52 2.33
CA HIS A 39 14.89 6.05 2.38
C HIS A 39 15.74 5.41 1.29
N LEU A 40 15.69 5.91 0.06
CA LEU A 40 16.49 5.39 -1.05
C LEU A 40 18.00 5.58 -0.80
N ILE A 41 18.41 6.71 -0.24
CA ILE A 41 19.81 6.98 0.12
C ILE A 41 20.28 5.98 1.19
N LYS A 42 19.47 5.69 2.20
CA LYS A 42 19.79 4.71 3.24
C LYS A 42 20.07 3.31 2.70
N VAL A 43 19.37 2.92 1.62
CA VAL A 43 19.56 1.64 0.95
C VAL A 43 20.55 1.71 -0.22
N GLY A 44 21.39 2.74 -0.27
CA GLY A 44 22.51 2.85 -1.20
C GLY A 44 22.17 3.27 -2.62
N VAL A 45 20.94 3.75 -2.89
CA VAL A 45 20.56 4.30 -4.19
C VAL A 45 21.02 5.74 -4.31
N VAL A 46 21.59 6.08 -5.46
CA VAL A 46 21.95 7.48 -5.77
C VAL A 46 20.70 8.25 -6.15
N VAL A 47 20.32 9.24 -5.35
CA VAL A 47 19.10 10.02 -5.56
C VAL A 47 19.41 11.47 -5.88
N ARG A 48 18.63 12.04 -6.80
CA ARG A 48 18.56 13.48 -7.04
C ARG A 48 17.10 13.91 -7.00
N THR A 49 16.85 14.98 -6.29
CA THR A 49 15.48 15.53 -6.15
C THR A 49 15.37 16.87 -6.88
N PHE A 50 14.16 17.18 -7.33
CA PHE A 50 13.87 18.46 -7.95
C PHE A 50 12.49 18.98 -7.53
N HIS A 51 12.44 20.24 -7.17
CA HIS A 51 11.24 21.03 -6.95
C HIS A 51 11.34 22.34 -7.73
N ASP A 52 10.31 22.63 -8.51
CA ASP A 52 10.30 23.90 -9.25
C ASP A 52 9.72 25.01 -8.38
N ASP A 53 10.60 25.96 -8.03
CA ASP A 53 10.28 27.10 -7.17
C ASP A 53 10.15 28.43 -7.93
N VAL A 54 10.19 28.40 -9.26
CA VAL A 54 10.28 29.66 -10.03
C VAL A 54 9.25 29.77 -11.14
N SER A 55 8.81 28.68 -11.78
CA SER A 55 7.87 28.72 -12.90
C SER A 55 6.53 29.28 -12.50
N LYS A 56 5.94 30.07 -13.38
CA LYS A 56 4.61 30.70 -13.22
C LYS A 56 3.58 30.21 -14.22
N SER A 57 3.96 29.29 -15.10
CA SER A 57 3.06 28.64 -16.05
C SER A 57 3.29 27.14 -16.07
N GLN A 58 2.25 26.38 -16.39
CA GLN A 58 2.32 24.91 -16.49
C GLN A 58 3.39 24.46 -17.51
N ASN A 59 3.44 25.09 -18.68
CA ASN A 59 4.41 24.73 -19.70
C ASN A 59 5.86 24.95 -19.24
N GLU A 60 6.12 26.06 -18.56
CA GLU A 60 7.44 26.33 -18.00
C GLU A 60 7.81 25.29 -16.92
N ASN A 61 6.89 25.01 -16.01
CA ASN A 61 7.07 24.00 -14.96
C ASN A 61 7.37 22.61 -15.55
N LEU A 62 6.57 22.13 -16.49
CA LEU A 62 6.76 20.84 -17.15
C LEU A 62 8.12 20.76 -17.87
N ASN A 63 8.50 21.78 -18.61
CA ASN A 63 9.80 21.80 -19.27
C ASN A 63 10.96 21.78 -18.27
N ARG A 64 10.91 22.57 -17.22
CA ARG A 64 11.97 22.61 -16.19
C ARG A 64 12.14 21.28 -15.48
N ILE A 65 11.05 20.61 -15.13
CA ILE A 65 11.08 19.26 -14.53
C ILE A 65 11.77 18.29 -15.50
N VAL A 66 11.33 18.21 -16.73
CA VAL A 66 11.88 17.30 -17.74
C VAL A 66 13.34 17.62 -18.04
N ASP A 67 13.70 18.91 -18.22
CA ASP A 67 15.07 19.35 -18.46
C ASP A 67 15.99 18.97 -17.31
N TYR A 68 15.55 19.16 -16.05
CA TYR A 68 16.31 18.72 -14.90
C TYR A 68 16.55 17.20 -14.91
N HIS A 69 15.50 16.40 -15.06
CA HIS A 69 15.61 14.95 -15.15
C HIS A 69 16.58 14.54 -16.26
N ASN A 70 16.43 15.11 -17.46
CA ASN A 70 17.26 14.77 -18.62
C ASN A 70 18.72 15.25 -18.49
N SER A 71 19.00 16.20 -17.63
CA SER A 71 20.37 16.66 -17.34
C SER A 71 21.14 15.72 -16.38
N GLN A 72 20.45 14.77 -15.74
CA GLN A 72 21.05 13.86 -14.77
C GLN A 72 21.32 12.47 -15.38
N SER A 73 22.39 11.80 -14.88
CA SER A 73 22.58 10.35 -15.11
C SER A 73 21.72 9.59 -14.10
N ARG A 74 20.84 8.71 -14.58
CA ARG A 74 19.90 7.94 -13.76
C ARG A 74 19.35 6.73 -14.51
N ASP A 75 18.83 5.78 -13.74
CA ASP A 75 18.20 4.56 -14.25
C ASP A 75 16.68 4.70 -14.33
N LEU A 76 16.10 5.59 -13.51
CA LEU A 76 14.64 5.76 -13.39
C LEU A 76 14.29 7.23 -13.09
N ASP A 77 13.22 7.69 -13.70
CA ASP A 77 12.55 8.96 -13.44
C ASP A 77 11.22 8.75 -12.71
N ILE A 78 11.01 9.48 -11.61
CA ILE A 78 9.77 9.43 -10.83
C ILE A 78 9.21 10.84 -10.68
N SER A 79 7.94 11.02 -11.05
CA SER A 79 7.16 12.21 -10.72
C SER A 79 6.13 11.88 -9.66
N VAL A 80 6.04 12.70 -8.61
CA VAL A 80 5.10 12.51 -7.51
C VAL A 80 3.96 13.50 -7.65
N HIS A 81 2.74 12.96 -7.69
CA HIS A 81 1.48 13.66 -7.81
C HIS A 81 0.46 13.14 -6.81
N PHE A 82 -0.63 13.88 -6.66
CA PHE A 82 -1.84 13.48 -5.95
C PHE A 82 -3.05 13.74 -6.85
N ASN A 83 -3.96 12.79 -6.89
CA ASN A 83 -5.15 12.85 -7.73
C ASN A 83 -6.25 13.72 -7.10
N ALA A 84 -7.20 14.14 -7.90
CA ALA A 84 -8.41 14.85 -7.46
C ALA A 84 -9.63 14.43 -8.27
N TYR A 85 -10.81 14.52 -7.67
CA TYR A 85 -12.08 14.32 -8.34
C TYR A 85 -13.14 15.28 -7.78
N GLU A 86 -13.72 14.96 -6.64
CA GLU A 86 -14.66 15.77 -5.88
C GLU A 86 -14.51 15.43 -4.39
N GLN A 87 -14.87 16.37 -3.52
CA GLN A 87 -14.76 16.11 -2.09
C GLN A 87 -15.73 15.02 -1.66
N VAL A 88 -15.17 13.93 -1.11
CA VAL A 88 -15.90 12.74 -0.66
C VAL A 88 -15.32 12.19 0.63
N SER A 89 -16.14 11.49 1.41
CA SER A 89 -15.66 10.77 2.60
C SER A 89 -15.20 9.34 2.30
N LYS A 90 -15.55 8.79 1.13
CA LYS A 90 -15.20 7.41 0.75
C LYS A 90 -13.76 7.30 0.25
N PRO A 91 -13.12 6.12 0.39
CA PRO A 91 -11.80 5.89 -0.19
C PRO A 91 -11.84 5.94 -1.71
N MET A 92 -10.85 6.59 -2.31
CA MET A 92 -10.66 6.71 -3.76
C MET A 92 -9.44 5.93 -4.26
N GLY A 93 -8.35 5.89 -3.46
CA GLY A 93 -7.20 5.01 -3.66
C GLY A 93 -6.03 5.59 -4.42
N THR A 94 -5.09 4.74 -4.79
CA THR A 94 -3.83 5.07 -5.46
C THR A 94 -3.74 4.47 -6.84
N GLU A 95 -3.02 5.13 -7.76
CA GLU A 95 -2.68 4.59 -9.08
C GLU A 95 -1.29 5.03 -9.54
N VAL A 96 -0.68 4.29 -10.44
CA VAL A 96 0.62 4.66 -11.02
C VAL A 96 0.51 4.71 -12.54
N LEU A 97 0.93 5.84 -13.10
CA LEU A 97 0.83 6.12 -14.52
C LEU A 97 2.14 5.82 -15.24
N TYR A 98 2.05 5.27 -16.45
CA TYR A 98 3.22 4.86 -17.24
C TYR A 98 2.97 4.95 -18.76
N VAL A 99 4.06 4.95 -19.53
CA VAL A 99 4.04 4.71 -20.99
C VAL A 99 4.59 3.32 -21.31
N THR A 100 5.78 2.99 -20.79
CA THR A 100 6.51 1.74 -21.07
C THR A 100 6.71 0.84 -19.86
N GLN A 101 6.66 1.35 -18.63
CA GLN A 101 7.03 0.67 -17.38
C GLN A 101 5.82 0.01 -16.69
N LYS A 102 5.07 -0.82 -17.40
CA LYS A 102 3.85 -1.45 -16.88
C LYS A 102 4.09 -2.26 -15.59
N ASP A 103 5.10 -3.11 -15.60
CA ASP A 103 5.34 -4.04 -14.49
C ASP A 103 5.79 -3.29 -13.24
N LEU A 104 6.68 -2.31 -13.38
CA LEU A 104 7.07 -1.42 -12.29
C LEU A 104 5.88 -0.62 -11.76
N ALA A 105 5.07 -0.03 -12.64
CA ALA A 105 3.88 0.73 -12.25
C ALA A 105 2.86 -0.13 -11.48
N THR A 106 2.71 -1.40 -11.88
CA THR A 106 1.83 -2.36 -11.19
C THR A 106 2.34 -2.66 -9.79
N GLN A 107 3.65 -2.92 -9.65
CA GLN A 107 4.27 -3.17 -8.34
C GLN A 107 4.20 -1.94 -7.44
N LEU A 108 4.53 -0.75 -7.95
CA LEU A 108 4.44 0.50 -7.18
C LEU A 108 3.01 0.80 -6.70
N SER A 109 2.02 0.63 -7.58
CA SER A 109 0.62 0.83 -7.19
C SER A 109 0.18 -0.15 -6.08
N ALA A 110 0.59 -1.42 -6.17
CA ALA A 110 0.33 -2.42 -5.13
C ALA A 110 1.07 -2.08 -3.83
N THR A 111 2.32 -1.63 -3.92
CA THR A 111 3.14 -1.22 -2.78
C THR A 111 2.52 -0.04 -2.04
N ILE A 112 2.11 1.02 -2.75
CA ILE A 112 1.44 2.17 -2.13
C ILE A 112 0.10 1.74 -1.52
N ALA A 113 -0.67 0.92 -2.22
CA ALA A 113 -1.97 0.45 -1.73
C ALA A 113 -1.87 -0.43 -0.47
N SER A 114 -0.73 -1.07 -0.22
CA SER A 114 -0.55 -2.01 0.90
C SER A 114 -0.73 -1.39 2.29
N VAL A 115 -0.73 -0.06 2.40
CA VAL A 115 -0.98 0.64 3.67
C VAL A 115 -2.46 0.91 3.95
N GLY A 116 -3.36 0.51 3.04
CA GLY A 116 -4.81 0.64 3.23
C GLY A 116 -5.56 1.40 2.13
N PHE A 117 -4.89 1.84 1.05
CA PHE A 117 -5.58 2.44 -0.09
C PHE A 117 -6.25 1.40 -0.99
N ILE A 118 -7.29 1.82 -1.71
CA ILE A 118 -7.79 1.07 -2.86
C ILE A 118 -6.69 1.05 -3.94
N ASN A 119 -6.28 -0.14 -4.36
CA ASN A 119 -5.37 -0.29 -5.48
C ASN A 119 -6.10 -0.10 -6.81
N ARG A 120 -5.96 1.06 -7.45
CA ARG A 120 -6.53 1.34 -8.78
C ARG A 120 -5.64 0.80 -9.91
N GLY A 121 -4.43 0.35 -9.58
CA GLY A 121 -3.48 -0.31 -10.48
C GLY A 121 -2.71 0.64 -11.38
N ALA A 122 -1.95 0.03 -12.29
CA ALA A 122 -1.17 0.75 -13.30
C ALA A 122 -2.05 1.24 -14.45
N LYS A 123 -1.89 2.51 -14.85
CA LYS A 123 -2.65 3.13 -15.96
C LYS A 123 -1.70 3.59 -17.06
N LYS A 124 -1.92 3.10 -18.28
CA LYS A 124 -1.16 3.59 -19.43
C LYS A 124 -1.66 4.97 -19.87
N ARG A 125 -0.76 5.96 -19.88
CA ARG A 125 -1.07 7.35 -20.25
C ARG A 125 -0.03 7.85 -21.25
N THR A 126 -0.44 7.99 -22.51
CA THR A 126 0.44 8.41 -23.62
C THR A 126 0.35 9.92 -23.93
N ASP A 127 -0.40 10.63 -23.13
CA ASP A 127 -0.68 12.07 -23.27
C ASP A 127 0.05 12.94 -22.23
N LEU A 128 0.73 12.33 -21.24
CA LEU A 128 1.42 13.08 -20.19
C LEU A 128 2.82 13.51 -20.62
N PHE A 129 3.09 14.80 -20.46
CA PHE A 129 4.33 15.43 -20.92
C PHE A 129 5.56 14.80 -20.26
N PHE A 130 5.56 14.63 -18.94
CA PHE A 130 6.66 14.02 -18.20
C PHE A 130 7.02 12.62 -18.73
N LEU A 131 6.03 11.73 -18.83
CA LEU A 131 6.24 10.34 -19.24
C LEU A 131 6.72 10.17 -20.69
N ASN A 132 6.46 11.16 -21.55
CA ASN A 132 6.83 11.12 -22.96
C ASN A 132 8.15 11.84 -23.28
N ASN A 133 8.62 12.74 -22.40
CA ASN A 133 9.77 13.59 -22.68
C ASN A 133 10.97 13.35 -21.78
N THR A 134 10.84 12.53 -20.74
CA THR A 134 12.00 12.01 -19.99
C THR A 134 12.72 10.93 -20.78
N ALA A 135 14.06 10.98 -20.80
CA ALA A 135 14.89 10.10 -21.62
C ALA A 135 15.15 8.72 -20.96
N ALA A 136 15.02 8.60 -19.65
CA ALA A 136 15.10 7.33 -18.94
C ALA A 136 13.71 6.71 -18.75
N PRO A 137 13.60 5.41 -18.38
CA PRO A 137 12.36 4.82 -17.92
C PRO A 137 11.67 5.70 -16.90
N SER A 138 10.36 5.91 -17.00
CA SER A 138 9.65 6.84 -16.12
C SER A 138 8.29 6.31 -15.65
N VAL A 139 7.92 6.69 -14.43
CA VAL A 139 6.62 6.48 -13.81
C VAL A 139 6.13 7.75 -13.13
N LEU A 140 4.80 7.88 -13.00
CA LEU A 140 4.17 8.97 -12.28
C LEU A 140 3.27 8.37 -11.20
N LEU A 141 3.53 8.73 -9.95
CA LEU A 141 2.76 8.25 -8.81
C LEU A 141 1.59 9.21 -8.55
N GLU A 142 0.37 8.71 -8.54
CA GLU A 142 -0.79 9.35 -7.96
C GLU A 142 -1.01 8.72 -6.58
N VAL A 143 -0.37 9.31 -5.56
CA VAL A 143 -0.25 8.70 -4.23
C VAL A 143 -1.61 8.41 -3.62
N CYS A 144 -2.51 9.41 -3.63
CA CYS A 144 -3.90 9.27 -3.22
C CYS A 144 -4.72 10.46 -3.74
N PHE A 145 -6.01 10.53 -3.41
CA PHE A 145 -6.87 11.66 -3.78
C PHE A 145 -6.86 12.73 -2.69
N VAL A 146 -6.51 13.98 -3.05
CA VAL A 146 -6.45 15.12 -2.10
C VAL A 146 -7.80 15.50 -1.50
N ASP A 147 -8.89 15.12 -2.15
CA ASP A 147 -10.29 15.47 -1.82
C ASP A 147 -11.09 14.29 -1.22
N SER A 148 -10.42 13.18 -0.89
CA SER A 148 -10.98 12.05 -0.15
C SER A 148 -10.56 12.10 1.33
N GLU A 149 -11.53 12.20 2.26
CA GLU A 149 -11.26 12.19 3.69
C GLU A 149 -10.56 10.90 4.15
N THR A 150 -11.01 9.76 3.61
CA THR A 150 -10.41 8.47 3.95
C THR A 150 -8.98 8.36 3.42
N ASP A 151 -8.73 8.76 2.16
CA ASP A 151 -7.37 8.69 1.59
C ASP A 151 -6.42 9.64 2.33
N ALA A 152 -6.86 10.85 2.67
CA ALA A 152 -6.07 11.81 3.42
C ALA A 152 -5.67 11.26 4.81
N SER A 153 -6.60 10.61 5.52
CA SER A 153 -6.31 9.98 6.81
C SER A 153 -5.30 8.82 6.65
N VAL A 154 -5.52 7.92 5.69
CA VAL A 154 -4.59 6.80 5.43
C VAL A 154 -3.19 7.32 5.06
N TYR A 155 -3.13 8.39 4.26
CA TYR A 155 -1.87 9.01 3.88
C TYR A 155 -1.13 9.62 5.07
N ASP A 156 -1.79 10.41 5.89
CA ASP A 156 -1.18 11.08 7.05
C ASP A 156 -0.60 10.05 8.04
N ASP A 157 -1.31 8.94 8.26
CA ASP A 157 -0.87 7.88 9.15
C ASP A 157 0.29 7.03 8.58
N ASN A 158 0.46 7.00 7.25
CA ASN A 158 1.35 6.02 6.60
C ASN A 158 2.36 6.63 5.60
N MET A 159 2.49 7.94 5.48
CA MET A 159 3.35 8.57 4.46
C MET A 159 4.80 8.07 4.51
N ASP A 160 5.35 7.94 5.69
CA ASP A 160 6.71 7.43 5.86
C ASP A 160 6.84 5.97 5.41
N ARG A 161 5.89 5.14 5.79
CA ARG A 161 5.82 3.72 5.40
C ARG A 161 5.66 3.53 3.89
N ILE A 162 4.85 4.36 3.23
CA ILE A 162 4.75 4.37 1.77
C ILE A 162 6.11 4.61 1.14
N CYS A 163 6.82 5.65 1.59
CA CYS A 163 8.14 6.01 1.08
C CYS A 163 9.17 4.90 1.32
N HIS A 164 9.17 4.31 2.51
CA HIS A 164 10.05 3.19 2.86
C HIS A 164 9.82 2.00 1.92
N ARG A 165 8.57 1.53 1.77
CA ARG A 165 8.24 0.39 0.91
C ARG A 165 8.53 0.64 -0.57
N ILE A 166 8.35 1.86 -1.07
CA ILE A 166 8.77 2.22 -2.42
C ILE A 166 10.29 2.10 -2.56
N ALA A 167 11.05 2.55 -1.56
CA ALA A 167 12.51 2.49 -1.58
C ALA A 167 13.01 1.03 -1.60
N GLU A 168 12.40 0.14 -0.83
CA GLU A 168 12.65 -1.30 -0.83
C GLU A 168 12.41 -1.91 -2.21
N LEU A 169 11.25 -1.66 -2.79
CA LEU A 169 10.91 -2.15 -4.12
C LEU A 169 11.93 -1.71 -5.18
N LEU A 170 12.34 -0.44 -5.15
CA LEU A 170 13.24 0.15 -6.15
C LEU A 170 14.70 -0.30 -5.98
N SER A 171 15.17 -0.45 -4.75
CA SER A 171 16.53 -0.91 -4.47
C SER A 171 16.71 -2.40 -4.79
N GLY A 172 15.61 -3.16 -4.84
CA GLY A 172 15.65 -4.63 -4.91
C GLY A 172 16.27 -5.25 -3.65
N GLU A 173 16.58 -4.43 -2.68
CA GLU A 173 16.71 -4.85 -1.32
C GLU A 173 15.28 -5.04 -0.82
N GLY A 174 14.63 -6.14 -1.29
CA GLY A 174 13.63 -6.73 -0.45
C GLY A 174 14.32 -6.88 0.88
N THR A 175 13.89 -6.12 1.85
CA THR A 175 14.40 -6.36 3.17
C THR A 175 14.28 -7.86 3.40
N THR A 176 15.40 -8.51 3.69
CA THR A 176 15.37 -9.37 4.84
C THR A 176 15.02 -8.41 6.00
N GLU A 177 13.77 -7.90 6.03
CA GLU A 177 13.21 -7.53 7.29
C GLU A 177 13.39 -8.79 8.10
N VAL A 178 14.34 -8.73 9.00
CA VAL A 178 14.33 -9.67 10.12
C VAL A 178 12.98 -9.37 10.73
N ALA A 179 12.05 -10.33 10.62
CA ALA A 179 10.76 -10.19 11.27
C ALA A 179 11.06 -9.67 12.68
N PRO A 180 10.40 -8.60 13.13
CA PRO A 180 10.74 -7.99 14.41
C PRO A 180 10.83 -9.10 15.46
N PRO A 181 11.80 -9.05 16.38
CA PRO A 181 11.92 -10.07 17.39
C PRO A 181 10.57 -10.21 18.09
N VAL A 182 10.05 -11.44 18.14
CA VAL A 182 8.82 -11.74 18.88
C VAL A 182 9.13 -11.50 20.35
N GLU A 183 8.47 -10.52 20.96
CA GLU A 183 8.57 -10.30 22.38
C GLU A 183 7.76 -11.37 23.13
N ASP A 184 8.12 -11.64 24.39
CA ASP A 184 7.47 -12.71 25.21
C ASP A 184 5.95 -12.48 25.37
N ASP A 185 5.48 -11.23 25.25
CA ASP A 185 4.07 -10.84 25.36
C ASP A 185 3.33 -10.79 24.02
N ASP A 186 4.02 -10.96 22.87
CA ASP A 186 3.38 -10.94 21.56
C ASP A 186 2.59 -12.23 21.31
N PHE A 187 1.48 -12.09 20.59
CA PHE A 187 0.80 -13.25 20.05
C PHE A 187 1.62 -13.80 18.87
N HIS A 188 1.90 -15.08 18.93
CA HIS A 188 2.69 -15.78 17.94
C HIS A 188 2.06 -17.13 17.60
N ALA A 189 1.77 -17.37 16.33
CA ALA A 189 1.23 -18.64 15.85
C ALA A 189 1.94 -19.08 14.57
N VAL A 190 2.25 -20.38 14.49
CA VAL A 190 2.88 -21.01 13.33
C VAL A 190 2.08 -22.23 12.91
N GLY A 191 1.84 -22.38 11.61
CA GLY A 191 1.15 -23.52 11.04
C GLY A 191 0.51 -23.24 9.70
N LYS A 192 -0.37 -24.13 9.26
CA LYS A 192 -1.01 -24.08 7.96
C LYS A 192 -2.03 -22.96 7.85
N CYS A 193 -2.19 -22.45 6.62
CA CYS A 193 -3.20 -21.45 6.28
C CYS A 193 -4.20 -21.94 5.24
N SER A 194 -5.29 -21.19 5.10
CA SER A 194 -6.19 -21.18 3.94
C SER A 194 -6.63 -19.75 3.64
N TYR A 195 -7.52 -19.59 2.69
CA TYR A 195 -8.14 -18.28 2.43
C TYR A 195 -9.56 -18.26 2.98
N PHE A 196 -10.08 -17.06 3.26
CA PHE A 196 -11.48 -16.88 3.63
C PHE A 196 -11.99 -15.48 3.27
N GLY A 197 -13.33 -15.40 3.16
CA GLY A 197 -14.05 -14.15 3.02
C GLY A 197 -14.10 -13.59 1.60
N GLY A 198 -14.95 -12.58 1.45
CA GLY A 198 -15.20 -11.95 0.17
C GLY A 198 -16.38 -12.57 -0.62
N PRO A 199 -16.75 -11.93 -1.74
CA PRO A 199 -17.96 -12.29 -2.50
C PRO A 199 -18.00 -13.72 -3.02
N GLU A 200 -16.85 -14.24 -3.43
CA GLU A 200 -16.70 -15.52 -4.12
C GLU A 200 -16.41 -16.71 -3.18
N ASP A 201 -16.28 -16.46 -1.87
CA ASP A 201 -15.98 -17.53 -0.92
C ASP A 201 -17.25 -18.34 -0.57
N GLU A 202 -17.47 -19.45 -1.28
CA GLU A 202 -18.59 -20.35 -1.05
C GLU A 202 -18.51 -21.10 0.29
N GLY A 203 -17.35 -21.13 0.94
CA GLY A 203 -17.13 -21.73 2.26
C GLY A 203 -17.72 -20.88 3.40
N VAL A 204 -17.97 -19.61 3.15
CA VAL A 204 -18.54 -18.66 4.11
C VAL A 204 -20.05 -18.52 3.91
N SER A 205 -20.82 -18.65 5.00
CA SER A 205 -22.28 -18.48 4.95
C SER A 205 -22.64 -17.07 4.44
N PRO A 206 -23.73 -16.93 3.63
CA PRO A 206 -24.21 -15.63 3.18
C PRO A 206 -24.53 -14.61 4.28
N SER A 207 -24.86 -15.09 5.48
CA SER A 207 -25.21 -14.27 6.65
C SER A 207 -24.10 -14.21 7.71
N GLU A 208 -22.90 -14.74 7.44
CA GLU A 208 -21.83 -14.82 8.41
C GLU A 208 -21.26 -13.44 8.76
N GLY A 209 -21.23 -13.17 10.07
CA GLY A 209 -20.61 -11.98 10.64
C GLY A 209 -19.10 -12.11 10.77
N LEU A 210 -18.48 -11.15 11.46
CA LEU A 210 -17.07 -11.18 11.84
C LEU A 210 -16.96 -11.06 13.37
N ALA A 211 -15.95 -11.68 13.94
CA ALA A 211 -15.75 -11.65 15.40
C ALA A 211 -15.43 -10.26 15.96
N PHE A 212 -14.81 -9.38 15.13
CA PHE A 212 -14.34 -8.08 15.61
C PHE A 212 -15.17 -6.90 15.16
N TYR A 213 -15.96 -7.04 14.10
CA TYR A 213 -16.67 -5.94 13.46
C TYR A 213 -18.17 -6.24 13.42
N ASP A 214 -18.95 -5.29 13.92
CA ASP A 214 -20.41 -5.31 13.87
C ASP A 214 -20.95 -4.43 12.72
N ASP A 215 -20.13 -3.47 12.26
CA ASP A 215 -20.46 -2.50 11.21
C ASP A 215 -19.22 -2.19 10.36
N ILE A 216 -19.44 -1.91 9.08
CA ILE A 216 -18.37 -1.54 8.13
C ILE A 216 -17.66 -0.24 8.50
N MET A 217 -18.34 0.66 9.22
CA MET A 217 -17.74 1.94 9.65
C MET A 217 -16.64 1.77 10.71
N GLN A 218 -16.53 0.60 11.32
CA GLN A 218 -15.45 0.29 12.27
C GLN A 218 -14.11 0.06 11.59
N ALA A 219 -14.12 -0.35 10.30
CA ALA A 219 -12.93 -0.55 9.47
C ALA A 219 -13.29 -0.46 7.97
N PRO A 220 -13.67 0.72 7.45
CA PRO A 220 -14.19 0.87 6.09
C PRO A 220 -13.27 0.31 5.00
N GLN A 221 -11.96 0.36 5.24
CA GLN A 221 -10.91 -0.15 4.33
C GLN A 221 -11.00 -1.66 4.10
N LEU A 222 -11.57 -2.42 5.05
CA LEU A 222 -11.68 -3.87 4.94
C LEU A 222 -12.83 -4.32 4.06
N PHE A 223 -13.78 -3.45 3.75
CA PHE A 223 -15.05 -3.86 3.16
C PHE A 223 -15.26 -3.30 1.75
N LEU A 224 -15.99 -4.05 0.95
CA LEU A 224 -16.53 -3.56 -0.31
C LEU A 224 -17.57 -2.46 -0.04
N PRO A 225 -17.68 -1.44 -0.91
CA PRO A 225 -18.65 -0.35 -0.75
C PRO A 225 -20.12 -0.81 -0.91
N TYR A 226 -20.32 -2.06 -1.31
CA TYR A 226 -21.65 -2.65 -1.51
C TYR A 226 -21.73 -4.01 -0.84
N GLN A 227 -22.95 -4.45 -0.52
CA GLN A 227 -23.20 -5.82 -0.07
C GLN A 227 -23.34 -6.72 -1.30
N PRO A 228 -22.58 -7.84 -1.42
CA PRO A 228 -22.74 -8.78 -2.53
C PRO A 228 -24.17 -9.36 -2.58
N GLU A 229 -24.67 -9.55 -3.80
CA GLU A 229 -26.04 -10.04 -4.03
C GLU A 229 -26.28 -11.39 -3.32
N GLY A 230 -27.44 -11.54 -2.69
CA GLY A 230 -27.81 -12.73 -1.95
C GLY A 230 -27.13 -12.92 -0.60
N THR A 231 -26.38 -11.92 -0.12
CA THR A 231 -25.67 -11.99 1.16
C THR A 231 -26.08 -10.86 2.11
N THR A 232 -25.88 -11.07 3.40
CA THR A 232 -26.19 -10.10 4.46
C THR A 232 -25.06 -9.98 5.50
N GLY A 233 -24.13 -10.94 5.52
CA GLY A 233 -23.04 -11.00 6.49
C GLY A 233 -21.81 -10.19 6.08
N LEU A 234 -21.05 -9.74 7.08
CA LEU A 234 -19.84 -8.97 6.86
C LEU A 234 -18.69 -9.79 6.25
N ALA A 235 -18.61 -11.09 6.55
CA ALA A 235 -17.56 -11.94 6.01
C ALA A 235 -17.62 -12.02 4.46
N ARG A 236 -18.83 -12.05 3.88
CA ARG A 236 -19.01 -12.00 2.42
C ARG A 236 -18.80 -10.61 1.84
N ARG A 237 -18.77 -9.57 2.66
CA ARG A 237 -18.52 -8.19 2.26
C ARG A 237 -17.05 -7.79 2.36
N LEU A 238 -16.18 -8.63 2.93
CA LEU A 238 -14.74 -8.36 2.96
C LEU A 238 -14.21 -8.11 1.55
N ASN A 239 -13.32 -7.13 1.43
CA ASN A 239 -12.70 -6.78 0.16
C ASN A 239 -11.54 -7.76 -0.14
N PRO A 240 -11.65 -8.65 -1.13
CA PRO A 240 -10.62 -9.66 -1.42
C PRO A 240 -9.29 -9.06 -1.89
N PHE A 241 -9.25 -7.76 -2.20
CA PHE A 241 -8.04 -7.04 -2.63
C PHE A 241 -7.30 -6.33 -1.49
N VAL A 242 -7.73 -6.50 -0.25
CA VAL A 242 -7.07 -5.96 0.96
C VAL A 242 -6.43 -7.11 1.73
N HIS A 243 -5.27 -6.86 2.34
CA HIS A 243 -4.62 -7.84 3.21
C HIS A 243 -5.34 -7.89 4.56
N TYR A 244 -5.99 -9.01 4.83
CA TYR A 244 -6.56 -9.31 6.14
C TYR A 244 -6.28 -10.77 6.53
N VAL A 245 -6.38 -11.03 7.82
CA VAL A 245 -6.12 -12.34 8.41
C VAL A 245 -7.13 -12.65 9.51
N ALA A 246 -7.70 -13.84 9.47
CA ALA A 246 -8.34 -14.47 10.63
C ALA A 246 -7.32 -15.41 11.28
N CYS A 247 -7.20 -15.34 12.60
CA CYS A 247 -6.33 -16.24 13.36
C CYS A 247 -7.04 -16.62 14.66
N ARG A 248 -6.58 -17.67 15.32
CA ARG A 248 -7.11 -18.07 16.65
C ARG A 248 -6.49 -17.21 17.73
N TRP A 249 -6.84 -15.93 17.73
CA TRP A 249 -6.34 -14.93 18.66
C TRP A 249 -6.61 -15.32 20.11
N ASP A 250 -5.64 -15.07 20.97
CA ASP A 250 -5.79 -15.19 22.41
C ASP A 250 -6.30 -13.85 22.98
N TYR A 251 -7.58 -13.75 23.25
CA TYR A 251 -8.20 -12.50 23.73
C TYR A 251 -7.69 -12.04 25.11
N GLU A 252 -6.97 -12.86 25.87
CA GLU A 252 -6.28 -12.43 27.09
C GLU A 252 -5.05 -11.58 26.73
N LYS A 253 -4.36 -11.93 25.63
CA LYS A 253 -3.17 -11.23 25.12
C LYS A 253 -3.54 -10.18 24.04
N THR A 254 -4.52 -10.49 23.24
CA THR A 254 -4.95 -9.68 22.08
C THR A 254 -6.42 -9.29 22.19
N PRO A 255 -6.79 -8.34 23.09
CA PRO A 255 -8.15 -7.85 23.19
C PRO A 255 -8.69 -7.33 21.86
N ARG A 256 -10.01 -7.40 21.64
CA ARG A 256 -10.65 -7.01 20.36
C ARG A 256 -10.33 -5.57 19.95
N GLU A 257 -10.26 -4.64 20.89
CA GLU A 257 -9.89 -3.25 20.63
C GLU A 257 -8.48 -3.17 20.06
N MET A 258 -7.53 -3.88 20.64
CA MET A 258 -6.15 -3.93 20.18
C MET A 258 -6.05 -4.54 18.76
N LEU A 259 -6.85 -5.60 18.46
CA LEU A 259 -6.90 -6.22 17.14
C LEU A 259 -7.45 -5.27 16.06
N ARG A 260 -8.37 -4.36 16.41
CA ARG A 260 -8.91 -3.35 15.49
C ARG A 260 -7.94 -2.21 15.19
N GLU A 261 -7.07 -1.87 16.15
CA GLU A 261 -6.18 -0.70 16.10
C GLU A 261 -4.78 -1.03 15.56
N ASN A 262 -4.42 -2.30 15.47
CA ASN A 262 -3.09 -2.72 15.06
C ASN A 262 -3.14 -3.74 13.91
N MET A 263 -2.03 -3.87 13.21
CA MET A 263 -1.85 -4.86 12.16
C MET A 263 -1.10 -6.07 12.68
N ALA A 264 -1.33 -7.21 12.04
CA ALA A 264 -0.54 -8.42 12.20
C ALA A 264 0.53 -8.51 11.12
N LEU A 265 1.65 -9.15 11.43
CA LEU A 265 2.61 -9.62 10.45
C LEU A 265 2.24 -11.05 10.04
N VAL A 266 2.18 -11.32 8.75
CA VAL A 266 2.00 -12.67 8.19
C VAL A 266 3.17 -12.99 7.30
N LYS A 267 3.90 -14.07 7.63
CA LYS A 267 5.11 -14.49 6.93
C LYS A 267 4.93 -15.86 6.31
N SER A 268 5.30 -16.00 5.04
CA SER A 268 5.45 -17.29 4.37
C SER A 268 6.72 -17.99 4.88
N LEU A 269 6.59 -19.19 5.41
CA LEU A 269 7.76 -19.96 5.85
C LEU A 269 8.52 -20.58 4.68
N GLU A 270 7.87 -20.83 3.56
CA GLU A 270 8.51 -21.35 2.35
C GLU A 270 9.36 -20.28 1.64
N HIS A 271 8.81 -19.08 1.48
CA HIS A 271 9.46 -18.02 0.69
C HIS A 271 10.23 -17.02 1.56
N GLY A 272 10.03 -17.02 2.89
CA GLY A 272 10.63 -16.06 3.82
C GLY A 272 10.11 -14.62 3.66
N THR A 273 9.17 -14.38 2.73
CA THR A 273 8.49 -13.10 2.54
C THR A 273 7.42 -12.88 3.59
N PHE A 274 7.18 -11.64 3.97
CA PHE A 274 6.09 -11.31 4.88
C PHE A 274 5.39 -10.01 4.49
N LEU A 275 4.15 -9.87 4.92
CA LEU A 275 3.30 -8.72 4.70
C LEU A 275 2.47 -8.44 5.95
N THR A 276 2.08 -7.19 6.10
CA THR A 276 1.15 -6.81 7.17
C THR A 276 -0.30 -7.01 6.70
N ALA A 277 -1.14 -7.40 7.65
CA ALA A 277 -2.55 -7.67 7.40
C ALA A 277 -3.42 -7.17 8.56
N PHE A 278 -4.62 -6.72 8.25
CA PHE A 278 -5.60 -6.37 9.27
C PHE A 278 -6.17 -7.63 9.92
N PRO A 279 -6.19 -7.76 11.27
CA PRO A 279 -7.01 -8.76 11.91
C PRO A 279 -8.48 -8.54 11.53
N ALA A 280 -9.12 -9.56 10.94
CA ALA A 280 -10.49 -9.44 10.45
C ALA A 280 -11.47 -10.32 11.23
N ASP A 281 -11.05 -11.52 11.62
CA ASP A 281 -11.91 -12.49 12.28
C ASP A 281 -11.14 -13.43 13.20
N TRP A 282 -11.87 -14.22 13.95
CA TRP A 282 -11.36 -15.34 14.75
C TRP A 282 -11.59 -16.67 14.02
N GLY A 283 -10.56 -17.43 13.79
CA GLY A 283 -10.58 -18.71 13.09
C GLY A 283 -9.23 -19.03 12.48
N PRO A 284 -9.07 -20.12 11.75
CA PRO A 284 -10.03 -21.20 11.48
C PRO A 284 -10.33 -22.10 12.69
N HIS A 285 -11.40 -22.91 12.60
CA HIS A 285 -11.72 -23.88 13.63
C HIS A 285 -10.62 -24.95 13.76
N GLU A 286 -10.34 -25.40 14.98
CA GLU A 286 -9.22 -26.36 15.27
C GLU A 286 -9.28 -27.66 14.45
N SER A 287 -10.48 -28.13 14.12
CA SER A 287 -10.66 -29.36 13.33
C SER A 287 -10.10 -29.27 11.90
N THR A 288 -9.81 -28.06 11.40
CA THR A 288 -9.22 -27.86 10.07
C THR A 288 -7.73 -28.17 10.04
N GLY A 289 -7.05 -28.21 11.21
CA GLY A 289 -5.61 -28.34 11.32
C GLY A 289 -4.84 -27.09 10.86
N ARG A 290 -5.52 -25.97 10.63
CA ARG A 290 -4.94 -24.68 10.20
C ARG A 290 -4.94 -23.69 11.35
N ILE A 291 -4.04 -22.69 11.26
CA ILE A 291 -3.93 -21.64 12.29
C ILE A 291 -4.45 -20.28 11.82
N ALA A 292 -4.46 -20.03 10.54
CA ALA A 292 -4.87 -18.77 9.96
C ALA A 292 -5.64 -18.96 8.65
N ASP A 293 -6.57 -18.05 8.39
CA ASP A 293 -7.22 -17.86 7.10
C ASP A 293 -6.92 -16.44 6.60
N LEU A 294 -6.38 -16.35 5.41
CA LEU A 294 -5.83 -15.14 4.81
C LEU A 294 -6.79 -14.59 3.74
N SER A 295 -6.74 -13.30 3.46
CA SER A 295 -7.42 -12.77 2.28
C SER A 295 -6.85 -13.37 0.99
N PRO A 296 -7.64 -13.49 -0.10
CA PRO A 296 -7.15 -13.94 -1.39
C PRO A 296 -5.93 -13.16 -1.88
N LYS A 297 -5.93 -11.82 -1.69
CA LYS A 297 -4.80 -10.96 -2.08
C LYS A 297 -3.55 -11.22 -1.25
N LEU A 298 -3.68 -11.44 0.06
CA LEU A 298 -2.54 -11.73 0.92
C LEU A 298 -1.89 -13.07 0.56
N MET A 299 -2.71 -14.09 0.24
CA MET A 299 -2.21 -15.38 -0.25
C MET A 299 -1.44 -15.23 -1.56
N ASP A 300 -2.00 -14.50 -2.53
CA ASP A 300 -1.38 -14.25 -3.83
C ASP A 300 -0.05 -13.51 -3.70
N ASP A 301 -0.01 -12.42 -2.91
CA ASP A 301 1.18 -11.59 -2.73
C ASP A 301 2.30 -12.29 -1.94
N LEU A 302 1.98 -13.24 -1.06
CA LEU A 302 2.94 -14.08 -0.35
C LEU A 302 3.33 -15.35 -1.15
N GLY A 303 2.71 -15.59 -2.32
CA GLY A 303 2.93 -16.79 -3.13
C GLY A 303 2.42 -18.06 -2.49
N LEU A 304 1.37 -17.98 -1.67
CA LEU A 304 0.85 -19.08 -0.87
C LEU A 304 -0.34 -19.78 -1.55
N THR A 305 -0.48 -21.04 -1.23
CA THR A 305 -1.65 -21.86 -1.50
C THR A 305 -2.24 -22.45 -0.21
N THR A 306 -3.41 -23.05 -0.31
CA THR A 306 -4.04 -23.70 0.86
C THR A 306 -3.14 -24.82 1.39
N ASP A 307 -2.98 -24.86 2.72
CA ASP A 307 -2.14 -25.77 3.50
C ASP A 307 -0.63 -25.45 3.51
N ASP A 308 -0.20 -24.33 2.91
CA ASP A 308 1.15 -23.80 3.11
C ASP A 308 1.32 -23.26 4.54
N GLU A 309 2.55 -23.27 5.01
CA GLU A 309 2.87 -22.86 6.39
C GLU A 309 3.18 -21.37 6.48
N VAL A 310 2.56 -20.74 7.46
CA VAL A 310 2.73 -19.33 7.79
C VAL A 310 3.07 -19.12 9.25
N GLU A 311 3.69 -17.99 9.52
CA GLU A 311 3.92 -17.44 10.84
C GLU A 311 3.09 -16.16 10.97
N VAL A 312 2.28 -16.04 12.03
CA VAL A 312 1.48 -14.84 12.34
C VAL A 312 1.97 -14.26 13.65
N ILE A 313 2.37 -12.99 13.64
CA ILE A 313 2.85 -12.24 14.80
C ILE A 313 1.96 -11.02 14.99
N PHE A 314 1.58 -10.71 16.24
CA PHE A 314 0.75 -9.54 16.56
C PHE A 314 1.06 -8.99 17.95
N PRO A 315 1.11 -7.67 18.14
CA PRO A 315 0.96 -6.64 17.10
C PRO A 315 2.21 -6.52 16.23
N TYR A 316 2.04 -6.09 14.98
CA TYR A 316 3.16 -5.66 14.17
C TYR A 316 3.72 -4.36 14.75
N ARG A 317 4.99 -4.34 15.08
CA ARG A 317 5.71 -3.15 15.54
C ARG A 317 6.80 -2.83 14.52
N GLU A 318 6.79 -1.61 13.99
CA GLU A 318 7.92 -1.13 13.22
C GLU A 318 9.06 -0.79 14.21
N ASP A 319 10.20 -1.43 14.06
CA ASP A 319 11.40 -1.01 14.77
C ASP A 319 11.89 0.34 14.20
N PHE A 320 11.55 1.42 14.89
CA PHE A 320 12.19 2.72 14.70
C PHE A 320 13.53 2.76 15.45
N SER A 321 14.53 1.98 15.03
CA SER A 321 15.90 2.09 15.56
C SER A 321 16.82 2.82 14.59
#